data_d3b032a2fad27d73c8eea6d6b788cee0
#
_entry.id   d3b032a2fad27d73c8eea6d6b788cee0
#
_cell.length_a   1.000
_cell.length_b   1.000
_cell.length_c   1.000
_cell.angle_alpha   90.00
_cell.angle_beta   90.00
_cell.angle_gamma   90.00
#
_symmetry.space_group_name_H-M   'P 1'
#
loop_
_entity.id
_entity.type
_entity.pdbx_description
1 polymer ?
#
loop_
_entity_poly.entity_id
_entity_poly.type
_entity_poly.pdbx_seq_one_letter_code
_entity_poly.pdbx_strand_id
1 'polypeptide(L)'
;MGIITESFPARERGRAMGILATFVALGMMCGPVLGGMLVASFPWESIFLINLPIGVISFIVGLYTLPHVKPEAGERPMPLTEAARRCFASSAFTINLACMLIVFIGIGASEFILPFYFQDAHGFSSDISGLLFLAMPVVNAFVGPLSGSVSDRVGCEAPTAVGLGVYVCGLFAVSTLDEHSSILMIVCCVAFMSCGTSIFQSPNNSLYMGSAPREALGFAGS
;
A
#
# COMPACT_ATOMS: atom_id res chain seq x y z
N MET A 1 -12.45 4.85 -1.62
CA MET A 1 -13.22 3.76 -2.28
C MET A 1 -14.70 4.13 -2.39
N GLY A 2 -15.38 4.64 -1.35
CA GLY A 2 -16.81 4.99 -1.34
C GLY A 2 -17.26 5.88 -2.50
N ILE A 3 -16.54 6.97 -2.76
CA ILE A 3 -16.91 7.94 -3.83
C ILE A 3 -17.02 7.26 -5.21
N ILE A 4 -16.12 6.32 -5.54
CA ILE A 4 -16.17 5.60 -6.82
C ILE A 4 -17.40 4.69 -6.89
N THR A 5 -17.75 4.04 -5.79
CA THR A 5 -18.91 3.15 -5.75
C THR A 5 -20.24 3.90 -5.84
N GLU A 6 -20.29 5.15 -5.42
CA GLU A 6 -21.46 6.01 -5.54
C GLU A 6 -21.55 6.70 -6.91
N SER A 7 -20.40 7.12 -7.47
CA SER A 7 -20.35 7.92 -8.71
C SER A 7 -20.40 7.08 -9.98
N PHE A 8 -20.05 5.81 -9.94
CA PHE A 8 -19.97 4.94 -11.13
C PHE A 8 -20.96 3.78 -11.07
N PRO A 9 -21.66 3.47 -12.18
CA PRO A 9 -22.52 2.29 -12.27
C PRO A 9 -21.67 1.01 -12.09
N ALA A 10 -22.28 -0.06 -11.55
CA ALA A 10 -21.59 -1.31 -11.19
C ALA A 10 -20.72 -1.89 -12.32
N ARG A 11 -21.11 -1.66 -13.58
CA ARG A 11 -20.41 -2.17 -14.77
C ARG A 11 -19.09 -1.43 -15.06
N GLU A 12 -18.92 -0.20 -14.59
CA GLU A 12 -17.77 0.66 -14.83
C GLU A 12 -16.86 0.83 -13.61
N ARG A 13 -17.31 0.37 -12.45
CA ARG A 13 -16.55 0.47 -11.18
C ARG A 13 -15.17 -0.17 -11.27
N GLY A 14 -15.06 -1.35 -11.89
CA GLY A 14 -13.80 -2.04 -12.07
C GLY A 14 -12.79 -1.22 -12.88
N ARG A 15 -13.25 -0.56 -13.95
CA ARG A 15 -12.40 0.33 -14.76
C ARG A 15 -11.94 1.56 -13.97
N ALA A 16 -12.84 2.20 -13.24
CA ALA A 16 -12.52 3.36 -12.41
C ALA A 16 -11.52 3.02 -11.30
N MET A 17 -11.70 1.86 -10.65
CA MET A 17 -10.78 1.34 -9.64
C MET A 17 -9.40 1.01 -10.22
N GLY A 18 -9.36 0.44 -11.43
CA GLY A 18 -8.10 0.18 -12.15
C GLY A 18 -7.33 1.45 -12.48
N ILE A 19 -8.03 2.50 -12.92
CA ILE A 19 -7.43 3.81 -13.17
C ILE A 19 -6.87 4.40 -11.88
N LEU A 20 -7.63 4.37 -10.78
CA LEU A 20 -7.16 4.84 -9.47
C LEU A 20 -5.89 4.08 -9.03
N ALA A 21 -5.90 2.75 -9.14
CA ALA A 21 -4.75 1.92 -8.79
C ALA A 21 -3.51 2.28 -9.63
N THR A 22 -3.68 2.60 -10.92
CA THR A 22 -2.59 3.04 -11.78
C THR A 22 -2.00 4.37 -11.29
N PHE A 23 -2.82 5.35 -10.94
CA PHE A 23 -2.32 6.62 -10.39
C PHE A 23 -1.61 6.46 -9.06
N VAL A 24 -2.11 5.60 -8.17
CA VAL A 24 -1.46 5.26 -6.91
C VAL A 24 -0.08 4.63 -7.17
N ALA A 25 -0.01 3.65 -8.09
CA ALA A 25 1.25 3.01 -8.45
C ALA A 25 2.27 4.00 -9.04
N LEU A 26 1.83 4.89 -9.94
CA LEU A 26 2.68 5.96 -10.49
C LEU A 26 3.19 6.89 -9.39
N GLY A 27 2.35 7.29 -8.45
CA GLY A 27 2.75 8.11 -7.30
C GLY A 27 3.80 7.42 -6.43
N MET A 28 3.60 6.13 -6.14
CA MET A 28 4.55 5.32 -5.37
C MET A 28 5.89 5.13 -6.11
N MET A 29 5.88 5.04 -7.43
CA MET A 29 7.11 4.96 -8.23
C MET A 29 7.85 6.30 -8.31
N CYS A 30 7.12 7.40 -8.48
CA CYS A 30 7.72 8.74 -8.58
C CYS A 30 8.27 9.23 -7.23
N GLY A 31 7.64 8.86 -6.12
CA GLY A 31 7.99 9.35 -4.77
C GLY A 31 9.46 9.17 -4.42
N PRO A 32 9.99 7.96 -4.36
CA PRO A 32 11.39 7.71 -3.99
C PRO A 32 12.40 8.36 -4.94
N VAL A 33 12.11 8.36 -6.24
CA VAL A 33 12.99 8.98 -7.25
C VAL A 33 13.05 10.49 -7.08
N LEU A 34 11.89 11.13 -7.04
CA LEU A 34 11.80 12.59 -6.85
C LEU A 34 12.35 12.99 -5.49
N GLY A 35 12.05 12.22 -4.43
CA GLY A 35 12.60 12.44 -3.09
C GLY A 35 14.12 12.35 -3.06
N GLY A 36 14.69 11.30 -3.64
CA GLY A 36 16.14 11.12 -3.74
C GLY A 36 16.83 12.25 -4.52
N MET A 37 16.27 12.63 -5.67
CA MET A 37 16.80 13.74 -6.50
C MET A 37 16.70 15.10 -5.78
N LEU A 38 15.60 15.35 -5.06
CA LEU A 38 15.42 16.59 -4.31
C LEU A 38 16.46 16.70 -3.18
N VAL A 39 16.65 15.65 -2.39
CA VAL A 39 17.64 15.66 -1.30
C VAL A 39 19.07 15.74 -1.81
N ALA A 40 19.36 15.15 -2.97
CA ALA A 40 20.67 15.25 -3.59
C ALA A 40 21.01 16.66 -4.10
N SER A 41 20.01 17.46 -4.49
CA SER A 41 20.21 18.77 -5.16
C SER A 41 19.79 19.97 -4.33
N PHE A 42 18.92 19.78 -3.33
CA PHE A 42 18.32 20.84 -2.51
C PHE A 42 18.34 20.47 -1.03
N PRO A 43 18.16 21.45 -0.11
CA PRO A 43 17.99 21.15 1.31
C PRO A 43 16.81 20.21 1.56
N TRP A 44 16.88 19.42 2.63
CA TRP A 44 15.87 18.38 2.96
C TRP A 44 14.44 18.93 3.08
N GLU A 45 14.26 20.20 3.42
CA GLU A 45 12.96 20.88 3.51
C GLU A 45 12.21 20.91 2.16
N SER A 46 12.94 20.78 1.05
CA SER A 46 12.36 20.78 -0.30
C SER A 46 11.35 19.64 -0.52
N ILE A 47 11.50 18.51 0.19
CA ILE A 47 10.56 17.39 0.17
C ILE A 47 9.16 17.84 0.64
N PHE A 48 9.12 18.69 1.65
CA PHE A 48 7.84 19.21 2.18
C PHE A 48 7.29 20.33 1.29
N LEU A 49 8.16 21.19 0.77
CA LEU A 49 7.77 22.30 -0.08
C LEU A 49 7.12 21.86 -1.40
N ILE A 50 7.56 20.74 -2.01
CA ILE A 50 6.96 20.22 -3.23
C ILE A 50 5.52 19.70 -2.99
N ASN A 51 5.22 19.21 -1.79
CA ASN A 51 3.89 18.73 -1.43
C ASN A 51 2.87 19.87 -1.27
N LEU A 52 3.33 21.10 -0.99
CA LEU A 52 2.45 22.24 -0.77
C LEU A 52 1.67 22.63 -2.03
N PRO A 53 2.30 22.88 -3.21
CA PRO A 53 1.55 23.15 -4.45
C PRO A 53 0.67 21.95 -4.88
N ILE A 54 1.15 20.71 -4.73
CA ILE A 54 0.38 19.52 -5.05
C ILE A 54 -0.87 19.44 -4.16
N GLY A 55 -0.73 19.69 -2.86
CA GLY A 55 -1.83 19.71 -1.90
C GLY A 55 -2.86 20.80 -2.21
N VAL A 56 -2.41 22.01 -2.53
CA VAL A 56 -3.27 23.14 -2.90
C VAL A 56 -4.06 22.81 -4.18
N ILE A 57 -3.38 22.32 -5.22
CA ILE A 57 -4.04 21.92 -6.47
C ILE A 57 -5.06 20.82 -6.21
N SER A 58 -4.69 19.77 -5.47
CA SER A 58 -5.60 18.66 -5.13
C SER A 58 -6.80 19.13 -4.33
N PHE A 59 -6.62 20.06 -3.39
CA PHE A 59 -7.69 20.65 -2.61
C PHE A 59 -8.66 21.45 -3.50
N ILE A 60 -8.13 22.31 -4.37
CA ILE A 60 -8.94 23.11 -5.31
C ILE A 60 -9.73 22.18 -6.24
N VAL A 61 -9.07 21.20 -6.86
CA VAL A 61 -9.74 20.22 -7.73
C VAL A 61 -10.81 19.45 -6.95
N GLY A 62 -10.52 19.03 -5.72
CA GLY A 62 -11.48 18.36 -4.85
C GLY A 62 -12.74 19.19 -4.58
N LEU A 63 -12.58 20.50 -4.30
CA LEU A 63 -13.72 21.39 -4.08
C LEU A 63 -14.67 21.49 -5.29
N TYR A 64 -14.11 21.42 -6.51
CA TYR A 64 -14.92 21.53 -7.74
C TYR A 64 -15.49 20.19 -8.24
N THR A 65 -14.81 19.08 -7.95
CA THR A 65 -15.18 17.77 -8.50
C THR A 65 -15.95 16.87 -7.55
N LEU A 66 -15.80 17.08 -6.23
CA LEU A 66 -16.48 16.24 -5.25
C LEU A 66 -17.98 16.59 -5.19
N PRO A 67 -18.88 15.62 -5.38
CA PRO A 67 -20.30 15.86 -5.23
C PRO A 67 -20.62 16.22 -3.77
N HIS A 68 -21.44 17.25 -3.58
CA HIS A 68 -21.98 17.61 -2.27
C HIS A 68 -23.06 16.59 -1.89
N VAL A 69 -22.63 15.44 -1.37
CA VAL A 69 -23.56 14.42 -0.88
C VAL A 69 -24.10 14.90 0.47
N LYS A 70 -25.38 15.29 0.48
CA LYS A 70 -26.10 15.47 1.74
C LYS A 70 -26.34 14.08 2.34
N PRO A 71 -26.03 13.86 3.63
CA PRO A 71 -26.39 12.61 4.30
C PRO A 71 -27.89 12.37 4.10
N GLU A 72 -28.28 11.19 3.62
CA GLU A 72 -29.70 10.84 3.56
C GLU A 72 -30.28 10.89 4.97
N ALA A 73 -31.34 11.70 5.14
CA ALA A 73 -32.01 11.86 6.41
C ALA A 73 -32.76 10.57 6.75
N GLY A 74 -32.12 9.69 7.50
CA GLY A 74 -32.72 8.41 7.93
C GLY A 74 -31.74 7.38 8.44
N GLU A 75 -30.54 7.28 7.91
CA GLU A 75 -29.53 6.36 8.41
C GLU A 75 -28.72 7.02 9.52
N ARG A 76 -29.01 6.67 10.76
CA ARG A 76 -28.11 7.02 11.88
C ARG A 76 -26.83 6.19 11.70
N PRO A 77 -25.68 6.82 11.45
CA PRO A 77 -24.43 6.07 11.35
C PRO A 77 -24.24 5.27 12.65
N MET A 78 -23.90 4.00 12.50
CA MET A 78 -23.64 3.14 13.65
C MET A 78 -22.55 3.79 14.53
N PRO A 79 -22.72 3.85 15.86
CA PRO A 79 -21.69 4.35 16.75
C PRO A 79 -20.38 3.58 16.54
N LEU A 80 -19.26 4.32 16.47
CA LEU A 80 -17.92 3.76 16.18
C LEU A 80 -17.56 2.58 17.10
N THR A 81 -17.96 2.67 18.38
CA THR A 81 -17.75 1.64 19.39
C THR A 81 -18.53 0.35 19.10
N GLU A 82 -19.75 0.46 18.58
CA GLU A 82 -20.58 -0.68 18.21
C GLU A 82 -20.06 -1.32 16.91
N ALA A 83 -19.68 -0.53 15.92
CA ALA A 83 -19.06 -0.99 14.69
C ALA A 83 -17.77 -1.76 14.99
N ALA A 84 -16.89 -1.21 15.81
CA ALA A 84 -15.68 -1.87 16.29
C ALA A 84 -15.99 -3.19 16.97
N ARG A 85 -16.91 -3.21 17.96
CA ARG A 85 -17.28 -4.41 18.69
C ARG A 85 -17.80 -5.51 17.76
N ARG A 86 -18.61 -5.18 16.77
CA ARG A 86 -19.14 -6.15 15.79
C ARG A 86 -18.05 -6.69 14.86
N CYS A 87 -17.13 -5.85 14.40
CA CYS A 87 -15.99 -6.29 13.59
C CYS A 87 -15.08 -7.23 14.37
N PHE A 88 -14.69 -6.86 15.60
CA PHE A 88 -13.80 -7.67 16.43
C PHE A 88 -14.47 -8.93 17.04
N ALA A 89 -15.79 -9.05 16.97
CA ALA A 89 -16.49 -10.30 17.30
C ALA A 89 -16.25 -11.40 16.24
N SER A 90 -15.82 -11.03 15.02
CA SER A 90 -15.42 -11.99 13.98
C SER A 90 -13.96 -12.38 14.14
N SER A 91 -13.69 -13.67 14.42
CA SER A 91 -12.33 -14.19 14.53
C SER A 91 -11.57 -14.03 13.20
N ALA A 92 -12.23 -14.23 12.05
CA ALA A 92 -11.63 -14.06 10.75
C ALA A 92 -11.19 -12.60 10.52
N PHE A 93 -12.02 -11.62 10.87
CA PHE A 93 -11.68 -10.21 10.80
C PHE A 93 -10.45 -9.89 11.65
N THR A 94 -10.44 -10.34 12.91
CA THR A 94 -9.35 -10.07 13.86
C THR A 94 -8.03 -10.69 13.41
N ILE A 95 -8.05 -11.94 12.91
CA ILE A 95 -6.85 -12.63 12.43
C ILE A 95 -6.29 -11.92 11.18
N ASN A 96 -7.12 -11.61 10.19
CA ASN A 96 -6.67 -10.94 8.97
C ASN A 96 -6.15 -9.52 9.27
N LEU A 97 -6.78 -8.79 10.21
CA LEU A 97 -6.31 -7.49 10.67
C LEU A 97 -4.96 -7.61 11.40
N ALA A 98 -4.79 -8.62 12.26
CA ALA A 98 -3.52 -8.86 12.95
C ALA A 98 -2.40 -9.21 11.97
N CYS A 99 -2.66 -10.07 10.99
CA CYS A 99 -1.71 -10.38 9.91
C CYS A 99 -1.32 -9.12 9.14
N MET A 100 -2.30 -8.30 8.78
CA MET A 100 -2.07 -7.02 8.11
C MET A 100 -1.19 -6.09 8.95
N LEU A 101 -1.50 -5.93 10.24
CA LEU A 101 -0.73 -5.10 11.16
C LEU A 101 0.75 -5.55 11.24
N ILE A 102 0.99 -6.86 11.41
CA ILE A 102 2.35 -7.41 11.49
C ILE A 102 3.12 -7.16 10.18
N VAL A 103 2.48 -7.38 9.03
CA VAL A 103 3.10 -7.12 7.72
C VAL A 103 3.41 -5.64 7.54
N PHE A 104 2.50 -4.72 7.91
CA PHE A 104 2.75 -3.29 7.82
C PHE A 104 3.84 -2.80 8.77
N ILE A 105 3.97 -3.38 9.98
CA ILE A 105 5.12 -3.12 10.87
C ILE A 105 6.42 -3.54 10.18
N GLY A 106 6.47 -4.72 9.55
CA GLY A 106 7.64 -5.17 8.83
C GLY A 106 7.98 -4.32 7.61
N ILE A 107 6.96 -3.87 6.84
CA ILE A 107 7.15 -2.94 5.72
C ILE A 107 7.74 -1.62 6.23
N GLY A 108 7.12 -1.01 7.24
CA GLY A 108 7.58 0.26 7.81
C GLY A 108 8.99 0.18 8.38
N ALA A 109 9.33 -0.93 9.06
CA ALA A 109 10.69 -1.18 9.53
C ALA A 109 11.68 -1.28 8.36
N SER A 110 11.34 -1.99 7.29
CA SER A 110 12.18 -2.12 6.10
C SER A 110 12.34 -0.79 5.37
N GLU A 111 11.26 -0.05 5.17
CA GLU A 111 11.30 1.28 4.53
C GLU A 111 12.11 2.29 5.33
N PHE A 112 12.14 2.16 6.65
CA PHE A 112 12.96 3.01 7.52
C PHE A 112 14.44 2.62 7.51
N ILE A 113 14.77 1.32 7.56
CA ILE A 113 16.16 0.83 7.70
C ILE A 113 16.89 0.84 6.37
N LEU A 114 16.25 0.47 5.27
CA LEU A 114 16.89 0.35 3.96
C LEU A 114 17.61 1.61 3.48
N PRO A 115 17.10 2.85 3.65
CA PRO A 115 17.84 4.06 3.29
C PRO A 115 19.16 4.20 4.02
N PHE A 116 19.20 3.87 5.32
CA PHE A 116 20.43 3.91 6.11
C PHE A 116 21.43 2.85 5.64
N TYR A 117 20.93 1.64 5.34
CA TYR A 117 21.77 0.60 4.76
C TYR A 117 22.37 1.02 3.42
N PHE A 118 21.61 1.66 2.53
CA PHE A 118 22.11 2.13 1.24
C PHE A 118 23.11 3.28 1.38
N GLN A 119 22.85 4.23 2.26
CA GLN A 119 23.65 5.45 2.37
C GLN A 119 24.83 5.27 3.33
N ASP A 120 24.62 4.68 4.51
CA ASP A 120 25.65 4.60 5.55
C ASP A 120 26.54 3.37 5.40
N ALA A 121 25.99 2.20 5.02
CA ALA A 121 26.79 0.98 4.86
C ALA A 121 27.46 0.89 3.47
N HIS A 122 26.72 1.25 2.40
CA HIS A 122 27.25 1.20 1.03
C HIS A 122 27.80 2.54 0.52
N GLY A 123 27.52 3.65 1.19
CA GLY A 123 27.97 4.98 0.75
C GLY A 123 27.27 5.46 -0.53
N PHE A 124 26.08 4.92 -0.88
CA PHE A 124 25.35 5.36 -2.06
C PHE A 124 24.79 6.76 -1.85
N SER A 125 24.80 7.56 -2.91
CA SER A 125 24.13 8.86 -2.92
C SER A 125 22.62 8.72 -2.80
N SER A 126 21.92 9.78 -2.37
CA SER A 126 20.48 9.77 -2.14
C SER A 126 19.68 9.48 -3.42
N ASP A 127 20.17 9.90 -4.59
CA ASP A 127 19.58 9.63 -5.89
C ASP A 127 19.64 8.13 -6.26
N ILE A 128 20.80 7.48 -6.03
CA ILE A 128 20.96 6.03 -6.23
C ILE A 128 20.07 5.27 -5.26
N SER A 129 20.03 5.68 -3.99
CA SER A 129 19.16 5.08 -2.99
C SER A 129 17.68 5.17 -3.40
N GLY A 130 17.23 6.31 -3.92
CA GLY A 130 15.89 6.48 -4.46
C GLY A 130 15.59 5.55 -5.65
N LEU A 131 16.56 5.33 -6.53
CA LEU A 131 16.42 4.37 -7.64
C LEU A 131 16.31 2.92 -7.16
N LEU A 132 17.08 2.53 -6.14
CA LEU A 132 16.98 1.20 -5.56
C LEU A 132 15.62 0.94 -4.92
N PHE A 133 15.01 1.97 -4.33
CA PHE A 133 13.65 1.90 -3.80
C PHE A 133 12.58 1.66 -4.86
N LEU A 134 12.84 1.97 -6.15
CA LEU A 134 11.90 1.68 -7.23
C LEU A 134 11.59 0.19 -7.37
N ALA A 135 12.46 -0.70 -6.92
CA ALA A 135 12.21 -2.14 -6.98
C ALA A 135 10.87 -2.52 -6.31
N MET A 136 10.54 -1.87 -5.19
CA MET A 136 9.29 -2.16 -4.45
C MET A 136 8.02 -1.79 -5.23
N PRO A 137 7.78 -0.54 -5.64
CA PRO A 137 6.56 -0.17 -6.36
C PRO A 137 6.48 -0.79 -7.75
N VAL A 138 7.61 -1.05 -8.42
CA VAL A 138 7.62 -1.78 -9.70
C VAL A 138 7.07 -3.19 -9.51
N VAL A 139 7.56 -3.93 -8.52
CA VAL A 139 7.04 -5.26 -8.21
C VAL A 139 5.55 -5.20 -7.85
N ASN A 140 5.14 -4.23 -7.02
CA ASN A 140 3.74 -4.05 -6.64
C ASN A 140 2.84 -3.80 -7.86
N ALA A 141 3.28 -3.01 -8.83
CA ALA A 141 2.51 -2.67 -10.02
C ALA A 141 2.18 -3.89 -10.89
N PHE A 142 3.08 -4.88 -10.92
CA PHE A 142 2.89 -6.11 -11.71
C PHE A 142 2.29 -7.26 -10.89
N VAL A 143 2.83 -7.51 -9.71
CA VAL A 143 2.44 -8.67 -8.89
C VAL A 143 1.09 -8.45 -8.21
N GLY A 144 0.75 -7.23 -7.81
CA GLY A 144 -0.51 -6.91 -7.14
C GLY A 144 -1.75 -7.30 -7.97
N PRO A 145 -1.90 -6.83 -9.23
CA PRO A 145 -3.02 -7.21 -10.10
C PRO A 145 -3.05 -8.72 -10.41
N LEU A 146 -1.88 -9.35 -10.58
CA LEU A 146 -1.79 -10.80 -10.79
C LEU A 146 -2.30 -11.56 -9.58
N SER A 147 -1.88 -11.17 -8.37
CA SER A 147 -2.35 -11.77 -7.12
C SER A 147 -3.86 -11.63 -6.96
N GLY A 148 -4.41 -10.44 -7.24
CA GLY A 148 -5.86 -10.22 -7.25
C GLY A 148 -6.57 -11.17 -8.20
N SER A 149 -6.12 -11.27 -9.44
CA SER A 149 -6.71 -12.14 -10.46
C SER A 149 -6.63 -13.64 -10.10
N VAL A 150 -5.56 -14.06 -9.44
CA VAL A 150 -5.40 -15.43 -8.93
C VAL A 150 -6.37 -15.66 -7.77
N SER A 151 -6.47 -14.73 -6.83
CA SER A 151 -7.36 -14.85 -5.67
C SER A 151 -8.83 -14.91 -6.07
N ASP A 152 -9.23 -14.26 -7.16
CA ASP A 152 -10.59 -14.33 -7.71
C ASP A 152 -10.95 -15.75 -8.21
N ARG A 153 -9.94 -16.54 -8.60
CA ARG A 153 -10.14 -17.90 -9.14
C ARG A 153 -10.01 -19.01 -8.10
N VAL A 154 -9.02 -18.89 -7.19
CA VAL A 154 -8.68 -19.95 -6.23
C VAL A 154 -9.13 -19.65 -4.80
N GLY A 155 -9.73 -18.47 -4.58
CA GLY A 155 -10.05 -17.96 -3.25
C GLY A 155 -8.90 -17.18 -2.63
N CYS A 156 -9.21 -16.38 -1.61
CA CYS A 156 -8.24 -15.43 -1.05
C CYS A 156 -7.33 -16.06 0.01
N GLU A 157 -7.72 -17.17 0.64
CA GLU A 157 -6.97 -17.76 1.78
C GLU A 157 -5.58 -18.28 1.38
N ALA A 158 -5.53 -19.09 0.32
CA ALA A 158 -4.27 -19.68 -0.14
C ALA A 158 -3.26 -18.62 -0.63
N PRO A 159 -3.62 -17.66 -1.49
CA PRO A 159 -2.70 -16.59 -1.89
C PRO A 159 -2.23 -15.75 -0.71
N THR A 160 -3.09 -15.45 0.27
CA THR A 160 -2.70 -14.72 1.50
C THR A 160 -1.61 -15.48 2.27
N ALA A 161 -1.79 -16.78 2.50
CA ALA A 161 -0.81 -17.61 3.20
C ALA A 161 0.51 -17.73 2.42
N VAL A 162 0.45 -17.93 1.10
CA VAL A 162 1.64 -17.97 0.23
C VAL A 162 2.38 -16.62 0.27
N GLY A 163 1.65 -15.50 0.16
CA GLY A 163 2.22 -14.16 0.23
C GLY A 163 2.97 -13.91 1.53
N LEU A 164 2.39 -14.30 2.68
CA LEU A 164 3.07 -14.24 3.98
C LEU A 164 4.35 -15.08 4.00
N GLY A 165 4.30 -16.31 3.50
CA GLY A 165 5.48 -17.18 3.43
C GLY A 165 6.60 -16.58 2.58
N VAL A 166 6.27 -16.06 1.39
CA VAL A 166 7.22 -15.38 0.50
C VAL A 166 7.79 -14.12 1.17
N TYR A 167 6.95 -13.36 1.88
CA TYR A 167 7.40 -12.17 2.61
C TYR A 167 8.41 -12.50 3.71
N VAL A 168 8.14 -13.53 4.52
CA VAL A 168 9.06 -14.00 5.55
C VAL A 168 10.40 -14.45 4.94
N CYS A 169 10.36 -15.23 3.86
CA CYS A 169 11.57 -15.61 3.12
C CYS A 169 12.31 -14.37 2.57
N GLY A 170 11.58 -13.37 2.09
CA GLY A 170 12.12 -12.11 1.62
C GLY A 170 12.83 -11.32 2.72
N LEU A 171 12.24 -11.24 3.91
CA LEU A 171 12.87 -10.62 5.09
C LEU A 171 14.17 -11.35 5.47
N PHE A 172 14.17 -12.69 5.44
CA PHE A 172 15.39 -13.46 5.64
C PHE A 172 16.44 -13.17 4.57
N ALA A 173 16.03 -13.09 3.29
CA ALA A 173 16.96 -12.74 2.22
C ALA A 173 17.56 -11.33 2.41
N VAL A 174 16.75 -10.35 2.79
CA VAL A 174 17.25 -8.99 3.10
C VAL A 174 18.16 -8.99 4.33
N SER A 175 17.91 -9.83 5.34
CA SER A 175 18.76 -9.93 6.53
C SER A 175 20.16 -10.52 6.26
N THR A 176 20.36 -11.17 5.11
CA THR A 176 21.69 -11.69 4.69
C THR A 176 22.54 -10.67 3.95
N LEU A 177 21.97 -9.47 3.67
CA LEU A 177 22.71 -8.40 3.00
C LEU A 177 23.74 -7.78 3.95
N ASP A 178 24.93 -7.54 3.41
CA ASP A 178 26.06 -6.92 4.10
C ASP A 178 26.63 -5.73 3.29
N GLU A 179 27.70 -5.11 3.79
CA GLU A 179 28.36 -3.99 3.13
C GLU A 179 29.08 -4.36 1.83
N HIS A 180 29.24 -5.65 1.54
CA HIS A 180 29.90 -6.17 0.33
C HIS A 180 28.89 -6.70 -0.70
N SER A 181 27.60 -6.66 -0.37
CA SER A 181 26.55 -7.17 -1.26
C SER A 181 26.46 -6.38 -2.56
N SER A 182 26.38 -7.07 -3.69
CA SER A 182 26.26 -6.40 -4.99
C SER A 182 24.92 -5.70 -5.13
N ILE A 183 24.87 -4.62 -5.91
CA ILE A 183 23.62 -3.89 -6.20
C ILE A 183 22.53 -4.83 -6.73
N LEU A 184 22.92 -5.78 -7.60
CA LEU A 184 21.97 -6.76 -8.14
C LEU A 184 21.39 -7.64 -7.04
N MET A 185 22.22 -8.10 -6.09
CA MET A 185 21.73 -8.90 -4.95
C MET A 185 20.77 -8.11 -4.08
N ILE A 186 21.09 -6.85 -3.79
CA ILE A 186 20.20 -5.94 -3.04
C ILE A 186 18.85 -5.80 -3.72
N VAL A 187 18.85 -5.46 -5.03
CA VAL A 187 17.61 -5.29 -5.81
C VAL A 187 16.79 -6.58 -5.84
N CYS A 188 17.45 -7.74 -6.05
CA CYS A 188 16.75 -9.03 -6.05
C CYS A 188 16.13 -9.37 -4.69
N CYS A 189 16.84 -9.16 -3.58
CA CYS A 189 16.29 -9.41 -2.24
C CYS A 189 15.12 -8.48 -1.91
N VAL A 190 15.24 -7.18 -2.20
CA VAL A 190 14.19 -6.20 -1.99
C VAL A 190 12.99 -6.50 -2.89
N ALA A 191 13.19 -6.82 -4.16
CA ALA A 191 12.12 -7.21 -5.08
C ALA A 191 11.42 -8.50 -4.62
N PHE A 192 12.17 -9.49 -4.15
CA PHE A 192 11.59 -10.74 -3.64
C PHE A 192 10.75 -10.52 -2.38
N MET A 193 11.21 -9.69 -1.45
CA MET A 193 10.43 -9.27 -0.28
C MET A 193 9.13 -8.57 -0.72
N SER A 194 9.22 -7.66 -1.71
CA SER A 194 8.06 -6.94 -2.24
C SER A 194 7.09 -7.84 -3.00
N CYS A 195 7.54 -8.92 -3.63
CA CYS A 195 6.64 -9.94 -4.18
C CYS A 195 5.74 -10.53 -3.09
N GLY A 196 6.31 -10.86 -1.92
CA GLY A 196 5.56 -11.40 -0.80
C GLY A 196 4.47 -10.46 -0.32
N THR A 197 4.79 -9.19 -0.11
CA THR A 197 3.80 -8.18 0.31
C THR A 197 2.71 -7.96 -0.74
N SER A 198 3.07 -7.95 -2.03
CA SER A 198 2.13 -7.75 -3.14
C SER A 198 1.17 -8.94 -3.29
N ILE A 199 1.68 -10.17 -3.12
CA ILE A 199 0.85 -11.39 -3.15
C ILE A 199 -0.10 -11.42 -1.96
N PHE A 200 0.35 -10.98 -0.78
CA PHE A 200 -0.45 -10.95 0.45
C PHE A 200 -1.55 -9.87 0.42
N GLN A 201 -1.21 -8.65 0.02
CA GLN A 201 -2.01 -7.45 0.30
C GLN A 201 -3.38 -7.47 -0.37
N SER A 202 -3.47 -7.83 -1.65
CA SER A 202 -4.73 -7.83 -2.40
C SER A 202 -5.74 -8.84 -1.87
N PRO A 203 -5.41 -10.15 -1.73
CA PRO A 203 -6.37 -11.12 -1.19
C PRO A 203 -6.67 -10.90 0.30
N ASN A 204 -5.71 -10.45 1.11
CA ASN A 204 -5.96 -10.14 2.52
C ASN A 204 -6.95 -8.98 2.70
N ASN A 205 -6.86 -7.94 1.86
CA ASN A 205 -7.84 -6.86 1.86
C ASN A 205 -9.25 -7.38 1.55
N SER A 206 -9.38 -8.32 0.62
CA SER A 206 -10.66 -8.94 0.27
C SER A 206 -11.22 -9.78 1.43
N LEU A 207 -10.36 -10.56 2.12
CA LEU A 207 -10.74 -11.36 3.30
C LEU A 207 -11.16 -10.46 4.45
N TYR A 208 -10.37 -9.43 4.74
CA TYR A 208 -10.62 -8.47 5.79
C TYR A 208 -11.95 -7.73 5.58
N MET A 209 -12.16 -7.17 4.39
CA MET A 209 -13.42 -6.47 4.05
C MET A 209 -14.61 -7.41 3.98
N GLY A 210 -14.43 -8.64 3.46
CA GLY A 210 -15.47 -9.65 3.39
C GLY A 210 -15.89 -10.21 4.75
N SER A 211 -15.02 -10.13 5.75
CA SER A 211 -15.28 -10.57 7.12
C SER A 211 -15.97 -9.49 7.98
N ALA A 212 -16.03 -8.25 7.52
CA ALA A 212 -16.69 -7.16 8.21
C ALA A 212 -18.22 -7.19 8.00
N PRO A 213 -19.02 -6.91 9.02
CA PRO A 213 -20.47 -6.73 8.87
C PRO A 213 -20.78 -5.59 7.89
N ARG A 214 -21.80 -5.76 7.03
CA ARG A 214 -22.16 -4.76 6.01
C ARG A 214 -22.40 -3.36 6.58
N GLU A 215 -22.99 -3.28 7.77
CA GLU A 215 -23.28 -2.04 8.49
C GLU A 215 -22.02 -1.35 9.05
N ALA A 216 -20.92 -2.10 9.18
CA ALA A 216 -19.63 -1.62 9.70
C ALA A 216 -18.54 -1.50 8.63
N LEU A 217 -18.86 -1.65 7.33
CA LEU A 217 -17.90 -1.55 6.23
C LEU A 217 -17.22 -0.18 6.17
N GLY A 218 -17.93 0.89 6.53
CA GLY A 218 -17.35 2.22 6.64
C GLY A 218 -16.26 2.32 7.69
N PHE A 219 -16.45 1.66 8.84
CA PHE A 219 -15.43 1.54 9.89
C PHE A 219 -14.25 0.65 9.45
N ALA A 220 -14.55 -0.47 8.80
CA ALA A 220 -13.50 -1.39 8.35
C ALA A 220 -12.63 -0.79 7.22
N GLY A 221 -13.16 0.13 6.42
CA GLY A 221 -12.46 0.76 5.30
C GLY A 221 -11.81 2.12 5.61
N SER A 222 -11.94 2.61 6.84
CA SER A 222 -11.30 3.85 7.32
C SER A 222 -9.97 3.57 7.99
#